data_476f948dff27ce8529a6b43f0a6bb097
#
_entry.id   476f948dff27ce8529a6b43f0a6bb097
#
_cell.length_a   1.000
_cell.length_b   1.000
_cell.length_c   1.000
_cell.angle_alpha   90.00
_cell.angle_beta   90.00
_cell.angle_gamma   90.00
#
_symmetry.space_group_name_H-M   'P 1'
#
loop_
_entity.id
_entity.type
_entity.pdbx_description
1 polymer ?
#
loop_
_entity_poly.entity_id
_entity_poly.type
_entity_poly.pdbx_seq_one_letter_code
_entity_poly.pdbx_strand_id
1 'polypeptide(L)'
;EYEYAVFMVGALMIIYVTFGGMLATTWVQIIKAVLLLSGVSFMAIMVLWHFGFNFESLAQTAVNNHAKGEEILKPGGFLSDPVSAISLGMALMLGTAGLPHVLMRFFTVGNAKEARKSVVYATGFVAYFWVIISIVGLGAIAFLNSAEGAQYFVDGKLFGGSNMASVHLSHMLGGNAFLGFISAVAFATILAVVSGLTLAGASAISHDIYANVINPNASDEKIVKISKITVIIVGIVGVTLGIAFESQNIAYMVGLAFGIAASANFPILFLSIYWSKLTTRGAFIGGFMGLITAVSLVILGPNVWVQILGNKEAIFPYAHPALFSVTVAFVSIWFFSIIDNSKRATAERAMFRAQNVRANTGIGSAGAVSH
;
A
#
# COMPACT_ATOMS: atom_id res chain seq x y z
N GLU A 1 19.13 -6.88 17.05
CA GLU A 1 17.78 -6.72 17.62
C GLU A 1 16.91 -5.89 16.67
N TYR A 2 15.63 -6.21 16.54
CA TYR A 2 14.70 -5.60 15.57
C TYR A 2 14.58 -4.08 15.75
N GLU A 3 14.44 -3.61 16.98
CA GLU A 3 14.29 -2.19 17.30
C GLU A 3 15.46 -1.33 16.79
N TYR A 4 16.70 -1.81 16.94
CA TYR A 4 17.87 -1.12 16.41
C TYR A 4 17.87 -1.03 14.89
N ALA A 5 17.44 -2.10 14.23
CA ALA A 5 17.32 -2.10 12.76
C ALA A 5 16.26 -1.10 12.29
N VAL A 6 15.09 -1.08 12.94
CA VAL A 6 14.00 -0.13 12.62
C VAL A 6 14.44 1.31 12.87
N PHE A 7 15.11 1.58 13.99
CA PHE A 7 15.64 2.90 14.30
C PHE A 7 16.69 3.36 13.27
N MET A 8 17.63 2.49 12.92
CA MET A 8 18.69 2.81 11.95
C MET A 8 18.11 3.06 10.55
N VAL A 9 17.18 2.22 10.10
CA VAL A 9 16.50 2.40 8.80
C VAL A 9 15.65 3.67 8.81
N GLY A 10 14.93 3.94 9.90
CA GLY A 10 14.14 5.15 10.07
C GLY A 10 15.00 6.42 10.04
N ALA A 11 16.14 6.43 10.73
CA ALA A 11 17.08 7.55 10.71
C ALA A 11 17.65 7.78 9.29
N LEU A 12 18.09 6.73 8.62
CA LEU A 12 18.56 6.82 7.22
C LEU A 12 17.48 7.36 6.29
N MET A 13 16.23 6.91 6.46
CA MET A 13 15.09 7.38 5.67
C MET A 13 14.85 8.87 5.89
N ILE A 14 14.81 9.34 7.13
CA ILE A 14 14.61 10.77 7.45
C ILE A 14 15.70 11.62 6.81
N ILE A 15 16.96 11.22 6.92
CA ILE A 15 18.09 11.90 6.29
C ILE A 15 17.91 11.93 4.77
N TYR A 16 17.67 10.77 4.16
CA TYR A 16 17.51 10.65 2.71
C TYR A 16 16.37 11.50 2.16
N VAL A 17 15.19 11.50 2.81
CA VAL A 17 14.02 12.28 2.37
C VAL A 17 14.24 13.78 2.55
N THR A 18 14.85 14.19 3.67
CA THR A 18 15.09 15.60 3.98
C THR A 18 16.02 16.28 2.97
N PHE A 19 16.99 15.55 2.43
CA PHE A 19 18.00 16.08 1.50
C PHE A 19 17.79 15.66 0.04
N GLY A 20 17.14 14.51 -0.23
CA GLY A 20 17.04 13.93 -1.57
C GLY A 20 15.93 14.51 -2.46
N GLY A 21 14.83 14.93 -1.88
CA GLY A 21 13.67 15.47 -2.63
C GLY A 21 12.98 14.45 -3.56
N MET A 22 12.03 14.94 -4.38
CA MET A 22 11.15 14.08 -5.19
C MET A 22 11.86 13.46 -6.42
N LEU A 23 12.82 14.14 -7.03
CA LEU A 23 13.52 13.65 -8.21
C LEU A 23 14.45 12.46 -7.86
N ALA A 24 15.21 12.57 -6.77
CA ALA A 24 16.09 11.51 -6.31
C ALA A 24 15.28 10.25 -5.93
N THR A 25 14.15 10.42 -5.23
CA THR A 25 13.28 9.29 -4.87
C THR A 25 12.69 8.59 -6.09
N THR A 26 12.40 9.31 -7.18
CA THR A 26 11.89 8.71 -8.42
C THR A 26 12.93 7.82 -9.11
N TRP A 27 14.17 8.28 -9.24
CA TRP A 27 15.24 7.47 -9.83
C TRP A 27 15.54 6.20 -9.02
N VAL A 28 15.59 6.32 -7.70
CA VAL A 28 15.78 5.16 -6.82
C VAL A 28 14.64 4.14 -6.98
N GLN A 29 13.40 4.61 -7.14
CA GLN A 29 12.26 3.72 -7.39
C GLN A 29 12.31 3.00 -8.73
N ILE A 30 12.84 3.63 -9.79
CA ILE A 30 13.05 2.97 -11.09
C ILE A 30 14.10 1.87 -10.96
N ILE A 31 15.25 2.18 -10.39
CA ILE A 31 16.34 1.22 -10.20
C ILE A 31 15.85 0.02 -9.36
N LYS A 32 15.18 0.28 -8.22
CA LYS A 32 14.65 -0.78 -7.37
C LYS A 32 13.64 -1.67 -8.10
N ALA A 33 12.77 -1.08 -8.94
CA ALA A 33 11.76 -1.85 -9.66
C ALA A 33 12.42 -2.84 -10.64
N VAL A 34 13.47 -2.42 -11.33
CA VAL A 34 14.25 -3.28 -12.22
C VAL A 34 14.92 -4.40 -11.41
N LEU A 35 15.60 -4.06 -10.30
CA LEU A 35 16.29 -5.04 -9.46
C LEU A 35 15.31 -6.03 -8.80
N LEU A 36 14.16 -5.53 -8.31
CA LEU A 36 13.14 -6.37 -7.70
C LEU A 36 12.54 -7.35 -8.72
N LEU A 37 12.09 -6.84 -9.87
CA LEU A 37 11.49 -7.70 -10.89
C LEU A 37 12.49 -8.73 -11.42
N SER A 38 13.75 -8.34 -11.68
CA SER A 38 14.79 -9.28 -12.13
C SER A 38 15.13 -10.32 -11.05
N GLY A 39 15.27 -9.90 -9.80
CA GLY A 39 15.60 -10.80 -8.69
C GLY A 39 14.50 -11.83 -8.42
N VAL A 40 13.24 -11.37 -8.34
CA VAL A 40 12.11 -12.28 -8.10
C VAL A 40 11.84 -13.17 -9.33
N SER A 41 12.00 -12.65 -10.55
CA SER A 41 11.92 -13.48 -11.77
C SER A 41 12.97 -14.56 -11.80
N PHE A 42 14.22 -14.22 -11.45
CA PHE A 42 15.29 -15.19 -11.35
C PHE A 42 14.98 -16.26 -10.30
N MET A 43 14.47 -15.84 -9.13
CA MET A 43 14.03 -16.79 -8.08
C MET A 43 12.94 -17.74 -8.59
N ALA A 44 11.92 -17.23 -9.27
CA ALA A 44 10.84 -18.04 -9.84
C ALA A 44 11.36 -19.01 -10.90
N ILE A 45 12.30 -18.58 -11.75
CA ILE A 45 12.94 -19.43 -12.75
C ILE A 45 13.74 -20.55 -12.04
N MET A 46 14.51 -20.25 -11.00
CA MET A 46 15.26 -21.26 -10.25
C MET A 46 14.33 -22.27 -9.57
N VAL A 47 13.22 -21.83 -8.99
CA VAL A 47 12.20 -22.73 -8.45
C VAL A 47 11.67 -23.65 -9.54
N LEU A 48 11.22 -23.11 -10.67
CA LEU A 48 10.70 -23.91 -11.78
C LEU A 48 11.76 -24.86 -12.38
N TRP A 49 13.00 -24.39 -12.49
CA TRP A 49 14.13 -25.22 -12.95
C TRP A 49 14.31 -26.48 -12.09
N HIS A 50 14.23 -26.33 -10.77
CA HIS A 50 14.33 -27.46 -9.85
C HIS A 50 13.24 -28.51 -10.07
N PHE A 51 12.04 -28.10 -10.49
CA PHE A 51 10.90 -28.95 -10.81
C PHE A 51 10.81 -29.29 -12.32
N GLY A 52 11.87 -29.07 -13.11
CA GLY A 52 11.87 -29.34 -14.55
C GLY A 52 10.83 -28.52 -15.34
N PHE A 53 10.52 -27.30 -14.89
CA PHE A 53 9.45 -26.43 -15.40
C PHE A 53 8.06 -27.06 -15.34
N ASN A 54 7.85 -28.05 -14.47
CA ASN A 54 6.56 -28.67 -14.23
C ASN A 54 5.86 -28.00 -13.04
N PHE A 55 4.87 -27.16 -13.31
CA PHE A 55 4.11 -26.45 -12.29
C PHE A 55 3.26 -27.39 -11.41
N GLU A 56 2.75 -28.49 -11.99
CA GLU A 56 1.99 -29.49 -11.24
C GLU A 56 2.88 -30.18 -10.19
N SER A 57 4.11 -30.55 -10.57
CA SER A 57 5.09 -31.13 -9.64
C SER A 57 5.44 -30.19 -8.50
N LEU A 58 5.61 -28.89 -8.79
CA LEU A 58 5.82 -27.85 -7.77
C LEU A 58 4.63 -27.77 -6.82
N ALA A 59 3.41 -27.67 -7.36
CA ALA A 59 2.20 -27.54 -6.56
C ALA A 59 1.97 -28.78 -5.68
N GLN A 60 2.15 -29.99 -6.25
CA GLN A 60 2.01 -31.26 -5.50
C GLN A 60 3.05 -31.38 -4.39
N THR A 61 4.29 -30.96 -4.61
CA THR A 61 5.34 -30.98 -3.59
C THR A 61 5.01 -29.97 -2.48
N ALA A 62 4.51 -28.78 -2.83
CA ALA A 62 4.09 -27.81 -1.84
C ALA A 62 2.92 -28.33 -0.98
N VAL A 63 1.94 -29.00 -1.59
CA VAL A 63 0.82 -29.66 -0.91
C VAL A 63 1.32 -30.74 0.05
N ASN A 64 2.22 -31.60 -0.40
CA ASN A 64 2.75 -32.71 0.40
C ASN A 64 3.59 -32.22 1.59
N ASN A 65 4.29 -31.12 1.44
CA ASN A 65 5.17 -30.55 2.48
C ASN A 65 4.46 -29.59 3.44
N HIS A 66 3.19 -29.25 3.19
CA HIS A 66 2.47 -28.29 4.03
C HIS A 66 1.45 -29.00 4.93
N ALA A 67 1.38 -28.59 6.21
CA ALA A 67 0.47 -29.20 7.19
C ALA A 67 -1.03 -29.14 6.83
N LYS A 68 -1.44 -28.15 6.01
CA LYS A 68 -2.82 -28.01 5.51
C LYS A 68 -3.10 -28.81 4.22
N GLY A 69 -2.10 -29.47 3.63
CA GLY A 69 -2.27 -30.23 2.41
C GLY A 69 -2.89 -29.44 1.25
N GLU A 70 -3.87 -29.99 0.57
CA GLU A 70 -4.55 -29.35 -0.58
C GLU A 70 -5.26 -28.02 -0.26
N GLU A 71 -5.49 -27.71 1.00
CA GLU A 71 -6.15 -26.46 1.38
C GLU A 71 -5.34 -25.21 1.00
N ILE A 72 -4.01 -25.36 0.85
CA ILE A 72 -3.17 -24.22 0.42
C ILE A 72 -3.46 -23.75 -1.02
N LEU A 73 -4.04 -24.59 -1.86
CA LEU A 73 -4.41 -24.26 -3.23
C LEU A 73 -5.83 -23.73 -3.34
N LYS A 74 -6.62 -23.80 -2.26
CA LYS A 74 -8.00 -23.30 -2.27
C LYS A 74 -8.04 -21.78 -2.09
N PRO A 75 -9.02 -21.10 -2.72
CA PRO A 75 -9.28 -19.68 -2.45
C PRO A 75 -9.55 -19.43 -0.97
N GLY A 76 -9.07 -18.30 -0.44
CA GLY A 76 -9.33 -17.93 0.95
C GLY A 76 -8.32 -18.51 1.97
N GLY A 77 -7.25 -19.16 1.54
CA GLY A 77 -6.22 -19.73 2.43
C GLY A 77 -5.57 -18.74 3.39
N PHE A 78 -5.50 -17.46 3.03
CA PHE A 78 -5.01 -16.39 3.90
C PHE A 78 -6.07 -15.89 4.90
N LEU A 79 -7.33 -15.78 4.47
CA LEU A 79 -8.47 -15.38 5.29
C LEU A 79 -9.61 -16.38 5.07
N SER A 80 -9.92 -17.15 6.08
CA SER A 80 -11.01 -18.14 6.04
C SER A 80 -12.40 -17.51 6.16
N ASP A 81 -12.50 -16.32 6.76
CA ASP A 81 -13.75 -15.58 6.87
C ASP A 81 -14.07 -14.83 5.57
N PRO A 82 -15.24 -15.12 4.93
CA PRO A 82 -15.60 -14.48 3.66
C PRO A 82 -15.75 -12.96 3.74
N VAL A 83 -16.20 -12.41 4.86
CA VAL A 83 -16.38 -10.96 5.02
C VAL A 83 -15.04 -10.25 5.05
N SER A 84 -14.07 -10.80 5.80
CA SER A 84 -12.70 -10.28 5.82
C SER A 84 -12.01 -10.44 4.45
N ALA A 85 -12.25 -11.54 3.73
CA ALA A 85 -11.68 -11.76 2.40
C ALA A 85 -12.22 -10.75 1.38
N ILE A 86 -13.53 -10.52 1.35
CA ILE A 86 -14.18 -9.50 0.49
C ILE A 86 -13.68 -8.11 0.88
N SER A 87 -13.61 -7.80 2.18
CA SER A 87 -13.10 -6.53 2.69
C SER A 87 -11.65 -6.29 2.24
N LEU A 88 -10.79 -7.30 2.32
CA LEU A 88 -9.40 -7.19 1.86
C LEU A 88 -9.36 -6.96 0.34
N GLY A 89 -10.14 -7.72 -0.43
CA GLY A 89 -10.25 -7.54 -1.89
C GLY A 89 -10.68 -6.11 -2.26
N MET A 90 -11.71 -5.57 -1.59
CA MET A 90 -12.14 -4.20 -1.76
C MET A 90 -11.05 -3.19 -1.34
N ALA A 91 -10.39 -3.43 -0.21
CA ALA A 91 -9.28 -2.58 0.24
C ALA A 91 -8.18 -2.48 -0.82
N LEU A 92 -7.70 -3.62 -1.33
CA LEU A 92 -6.62 -3.67 -2.32
C LEU A 92 -7.04 -3.05 -3.66
N MET A 93 -8.26 -3.31 -4.13
CA MET A 93 -8.76 -2.80 -5.41
C MET A 93 -9.01 -1.28 -5.35
N LEU A 94 -9.79 -0.81 -4.39
CA LEU A 94 -10.21 0.58 -4.30
C LEU A 94 -9.13 1.47 -3.66
N GLY A 95 -8.38 0.91 -2.70
CA GLY A 95 -7.32 1.61 -2.00
C GLY A 95 -6.17 2.01 -2.92
N THR A 96 -5.81 1.16 -3.87
CA THR A 96 -4.78 1.49 -4.87
C THR A 96 -5.09 2.80 -5.60
N ALA A 97 -6.36 3.03 -5.95
CA ALA A 97 -6.80 4.26 -6.60
C ALA A 97 -6.94 5.45 -5.62
N GLY A 98 -6.99 5.20 -4.31
CA GLY A 98 -7.12 6.22 -3.26
C GLY A 98 -5.80 6.62 -2.58
N LEU A 99 -4.69 5.94 -2.87
CA LEU A 99 -3.41 6.19 -2.21
C LEU A 99 -2.72 7.46 -2.74
N PRO A 100 -2.44 8.46 -1.88
CA PRO A 100 -1.86 9.73 -2.32
C PRO A 100 -0.53 9.59 -3.04
N HIS A 101 0.37 8.74 -2.57
CA HIS A 101 1.69 8.53 -3.17
C HIS A 101 1.63 7.88 -4.56
N VAL A 102 0.55 7.18 -4.90
CA VAL A 102 0.28 6.67 -6.25
C VAL A 102 -0.22 7.80 -7.14
N LEU A 103 -1.18 8.58 -6.65
CA LEU A 103 -1.79 9.68 -7.39
C LEU A 103 -0.81 10.81 -7.72
N MET A 104 0.09 11.14 -6.79
CA MET A 104 1.13 12.16 -7.00
C MET A 104 2.06 11.84 -8.19
N ARG A 105 2.20 10.58 -8.58
CA ARG A 105 3.02 10.21 -9.75
C ARG A 105 2.45 10.71 -11.07
N PHE A 106 1.15 10.92 -11.15
CA PHE A 106 0.52 11.49 -12.34
C PHE A 106 0.91 12.96 -12.59
N PHE A 107 1.34 13.68 -11.55
CA PHE A 107 1.85 15.04 -11.70
C PHE A 107 3.29 15.11 -12.26
N THR A 108 4.00 13.98 -12.29
CA THR A 108 5.38 13.92 -12.83
C THR A 108 5.45 13.60 -14.33
N VAL A 109 4.31 13.35 -14.98
CA VAL A 109 4.23 13.07 -16.43
C VAL A 109 3.75 14.29 -17.21
N GLY A 110 4.26 14.45 -18.43
CA GLY A 110 4.07 15.68 -19.21
C GLY A 110 2.65 15.93 -19.72
N ASN A 111 1.81 14.90 -19.85
CA ASN A 111 0.44 15.04 -20.36
C ASN A 111 -0.44 13.82 -20.03
N ALA A 112 -1.76 13.95 -20.22
CA ALA A 112 -2.74 12.91 -19.93
C ALA A 112 -2.56 11.62 -20.77
N LYS A 113 -2.00 11.71 -21.98
CA LYS A 113 -1.74 10.54 -22.84
C LYS A 113 -0.63 9.68 -22.23
N GLU A 114 0.46 10.31 -21.81
CA GLU A 114 1.56 9.61 -21.13
C GLU A 114 1.13 9.07 -19.77
N ALA A 115 0.27 9.77 -19.03
CA ALA A 115 -0.32 9.27 -17.79
C ALA A 115 -1.10 7.96 -18.02
N ARG A 116 -1.98 7.91 -19.03
CA ARG A 116 -2.73 6.67 -19.36
C ARG A 116 -1.79 5.55 -19.80
N LYS A 117 -0.76 5.85 -20.60
CA LYS A 117 0.23 4.87 -21.03
C LYS A 117 1.00 4.28 -19.86
N SER A 118 1.39 5.12 -18.89
CA SER A 118 2.08 4.67 -17.67
C SER A 118 1.22 3.70 -16.84
N VAL A 119 -0.10 3.93 -16.76
CA VAL A 119 -1.02 3.02 -16.07
C VAL A 119 -1.06 1.64 -16.73
N VAL A 120 -1.09 1.58 -18.08
CA VAL A 120 -1.07 0.30 -18.81
C VAL A 120 0.20 -0.49 -18.52
N TYR A 121 1.36 0.17 -18.56
CA TYR A 121 2.62 -0.49 -18.21
C TYR A 121 2.67 -0.93 -16.74
N ALA A 122 2.26 -0.05 -15.82
CA ALA A 122 2.22 -0.38 -14.40
C ALA A 122 1.32 -1.60 -14.13
N THR A 123 0.12 -1.62 -14.75
CA THR A 123 -0.81 -2.76 -14.62
C THR A 123 -0.19 -4.05 -15.16
N GLY A 124 0.49 -3.99 -16.31
CA GLY A 124 1.19 -5.13 -16.88
C GLY A 124 2.29 -5.67 -15.97
N PHE A 125 3.14 -4.80 -15.42
CA PHE A 125 4.20 -5.20 -14.47
C PHE A 125 3.63 -5.75 -13.15
N VAL A 126 2.55 -5.16 -12.64
CA VAL A 126 1.87 -5.66 -11.43
C VAL A 126 1.27 -7.05 -11.70
N ALA A 127 0.57 -7.24 -12.82
CA ALA A 127 0.02 -8.54 -13.20
C ALA A 127 1.12 -9.60 -13.35
N TYR A 128 2.22 -9.27 -14.04
CA TYR A 128 3.39 -10.13 -14.13
C TYR A 128 3.94 -10.50 -12.75
N PHE A 129 4.10 -9.52 -11.87
CA PHE A 129 4.61 -9.76 -10.51
C PHE A 129 3.71 -10.73 -9.72
N TRP A 130 2.38 -10.59 -9.83
CA TRP A 130 1.45 -11.51 -9.16
C TRP A 130 1.59 -12.96 -9.63
N VAL A 131 1.86 -13.17 -10.93
CA VAL A 131 2.11 -14.51 -11.45
C VAL A 131 3.39 -15.10 -10.88
N ILE A 132 4.49 -14.35 -10.93
CA ILE A 132 5.79 -14.89 -10.47
C ILE A 132 5.84 -15.05 -8.94
N ILE A 133 5.19 -14.18 -8.16
CA ILE A 133 5.18 -14.32 -6.71
C ILE A 133 4.39 -15.57 -6.25
N SER A 134 3.39 -16.00 -7.02
CA SER A 134 2.69 -17.26 -6.74
C SER A 134 3.63 -18.47 -6.89
N ILE A 135 4.49 -18.46 -7.90
CA ILE A 135 5.53 -19.49 -8.09
C ILE A 135 6.52 -19.48 -6.94
N VAL A 136 6.99 -18.29 -6.56
CA VAL A 136 7.93 -18.12 -5.42
C VAL A 136 7.28 -18.56 -4.10
N GLY A 137 5.99 -18.27 -3.90
CA GLY A 137 5.26 -18.69 -2.70
C GLY A 137 5.13 -20.21 -2.59
N LEU A 138 4.73 -20.89 -3.67
CA LEU A 138 4.70 -22.36 -3.71
C LEU A 138 6.10 -22.95 -3.54
N GLY A 139 7.11 -22.34 -4.18
CA GLY A 139 8.51 -22.71 -4.00
C GLY A 139 8.96 -22.58 -2.55
N ALA A 140 8.64 -21.48 -1.88
CA ALA A 140 8.96 -21.31 -0.46
C ALA A 140 8.35 -22.42 0.40
N ILE A 141 7.08 -22.79 0.16
CA ILE A 141 6.43 -23.90 0.87
C ILE A 141 7.13 -25.22 0.56
N ALA A 142 7.42 -25.51 -0.72
CA ALA A 142 8.01 -26.77 -1.15
C ALA A 142 9.43 -26.96 -0.57
N PHE A 143 10.26 -25.91 -0.61
CA PHE A 143 11.66 -25.99 -0.17
C PHE A 143 11.81 -25.83 1.35
N LEU A 144 11.19 -24.83 1.99
CA LEU A 144 11.39 -24.56 3.40
C LEU A 144 10.79 -25.65 4.29
N ASN A 145 9.70 -26.29 3.89
CA ASN A 145 9.13 -27.41 4.63
C ASN A 145 9.74 -28.77 4.27
N SER A 146 10.78 -28.82 3.45
CA SER A 146 11.57 -30.01 3.20
C SER A 146 12.56 -30.30 4.35
N ALA A 147 13.19 -31.49 4.32
CA ALA A 147 14.24 -31.84 5.29
C ALA A 147 15.41 -30.85 5.27
N GLU A 148 15.81 -30.36 4.11
CA GLU A 148 16.86 -29.35 3.98
C GLU A 148 16.45 -27.97 4.51
N GLY A 149 15.17 -27.66 4.49
CA GLY A 149 14.61 -26.41 4.99
C GLY A 149 14.52 -26.35 6.52
N ALA A 150 14.62 -27.49 7.21
CA ALA A 150 14.51 -27.57 8.68
C ALA A 150 15.51 -26.65 9.41
N GLN A 151 16.68 -26.37 8.83
CA GLN A 151 17.70 -25.48 9.39
C GLN A 151 17.23 -24.02 9.56
N TYR A 152 16.17 -23.61 8.87
CA TYR A 152 15.62 -22.25 8.96
C TYR A 152 14.53 -22.12 10.00
N PHE A 153 14.18 -23.20 10.72
CA PHE A 153 13.18 -23.19 11.77
C PHE A 153 13.84 -23.27 13.15
N VAL A 154 13.35 -22.43 14.07
CA VAL A 154 13.71 -22.44 15.49
C VAL A 154 12.40 -22.58 16.26
N ASP A 155 12.32 -23.57 17.14
CA ASP A 155 11.12 -23.90 17.93
C ASP A 155 9.84 -24.03 17.08
N GLY A 156 9.97 -24.64 15.90
CA GLY A 156 8.86 -24.86 14.95
C GLY A 156 8.37 -23.61 14.22
N LYS A 157 9.07 -22.48 14.37
CA LYS A 157 8.78 -21.23 13.67
C LYS A 157 9.93 -20.87 12.74
N LEU A 158 9.60 -20.32 11.58
CA LEU A 158 10.58 -19.81 10.65
C LEU A 158 11.41 -18.69 11.31
N PHE A 159 12.73 -18.80 11.26
CA PHE A 159 13.64 -17.80 11.85
C PHE A 159 13.36 -16.41 11.24
N GLY A 160 13.11 -15.42 12.10
CA GLY A 160 12.70 -14.07 11.70
C GLY A 160 11.23 -13.96 11.25
N GLY A 161 10.42 -15.01 11.39
CA GLY A 161 8.99 -15.03 11.08
C GLY A 161 8.67 -15.28 9.60
N SER A 162 7.38 -15.39 9.29
CA SER A 162 6.90 -15.70 7.93
C SER A 162 7.31 -14.69 6.85
N ASN A 163 7.59 -13.45 7.25
CA ASN A 163 8.05 -12.40 6.34
C ASN A 163 9.44 -12.68 5.76
N MET A 164 10.23 -13.58 6.37
CA MET A 164 11.56 -13.98 5.91
C MET A 164 11.58 -15.12 4.90
N ALA A 165 10.41 -15.69 4.55
CA ALA A 165 10.33 -16.87 3.69
C ALA A 165 11.05 -16.71 2.34
N SER A 166 10.90 -15.58 1.66
CA SER A 166 11.56 -15.31 0.38
C SER A 166 13.07 -15.12 0.52
N VAL A 167 13.53 -14.60 1.67
CA VAL A 167 14.97 -14.42 1.98
C VAL A 167 15.63 -15.77 2.21
N HIS A 168 15.00 -16.64 3.01
CA HIS A 168 15.51 -18.00 3.23
C HIS A 168 15.46 -18.85 1.96
N LEU A 169 14.39 -18.73 1.16
CA LEU A 169 14.31 -19.39 -0.14
C LEU A 169 15.47 -18.95 -1.06
N SER A 170 15.80 -17.66 -1.09
CA SER A 170 16.93 -17.18 -1.90
C SER A 170 18.26 -17.82 -1.48
N HIS A 171 18.46 -18.02 -0.18
CA HIS A 171 19.63 -18.74 0.33
C HIS A 171 19.68 -20.21 -0.13
N MET A 172 18.54 -20.91 -0.04
CA MET A 172 18.45 -22.30 -0.50
C MET A 172 18.73 -22.45 -2.00
N LEU A 173 18.24 -21.51 -2.81
CA LEU A 173 18.38 -21.58 -4.27
C LEU A 173 19.75 -21.15 -4.78
N GLY A 174 20.37 -20.13 -4.20
CA GLY A 174 21.59 -19.54 -4.73
C GLY A 174 22.66 -19.19 -3.70
N GLY A 175 22.55 -19.75 -2.50
CA GLY A 175 23.53 -19.58 -1.42
C GLY A 175 23.66 -18.12 -0.95
N ASN A 176 24.81 -17.84 -0.32
CA ASN A 176 25.08 -16.53 0.28
C ASN A 176 25.07 -15.36 -0.71
N ALA A 177 25.47 -15.59 -1.96
CA ALA A 177 25.50 -14.52 -2.96
C ALA A 177 24.10 -14.07 -3.34
N PHE A 178 23.18 -15.00 -3.56
CA PHE A 178 21.79 -14.67 -3.90
C PHE A 178 21.01 -14.17 -2.69
N LEU A 179 21.26 -14.69 -1.49
CA LEU A 179 20.78 -14.14 -0.23
C LEU A 179 21.16 -12.66 -0.08
N GLY A 180 22.44 -12.34 -0.28
CA GLY A 180 22.94 -10.96 -0.19
C GLY A 180 22.28 -10.04 -1.21
N PHE A 181 22.10 -10.50 -2.45
CA PHE A 181 21.43 -9.74 -3.51
C PHE A 181 19.96 -9.46 -3.15
N ILE A 182 19.18 -10.47 -2.78
CA ILE A 182 17.76 -10.31 -2.42
C ILE A 182 17.61 -9.43 -1.18
N SER A 183 18.47 -9.58 -0.17
CA SER A 183 18.46 -8.75 1.03
C SER A 183 18.75 -7.28 0.70
N ALA A 184 19.73 -7.02 -0.17
CA ALA A 184 20.05 -5.66 -0.62
C ALA A 184 18.88 -5.03 -1.42
N VAL A 185 18.25 -5.81 -2.30
CA VAL A 185 17.06 -5.35 -3.06
C VAL A 185 15.88 -5.08 -2.14
N ALA A 186 15.65 -5.92 -1.14
CA ALA A 186 14.61 -5.70 -0.11
C ALA A 186 14.88 -4.40 0.66
N PHE A 187 16.10 -4.20 1.14
CA PHE A 187 16.50 -2.99 1.86
C PHE A 187 16.33 -1.71 1.00
N ALA A 188 16.81 -1.73 -0.25
CA ALA A 188 16.64 -0.62 -1.18
C ALA A 188 15.16 -0.35 -1.47
N THR A 189 14.34 -1.39 -1.52
CA THR A 189 12.88 -1.28 -1.72
C THR A 189 12.21 -0.61 -0.52
N ILE A 190 12.57 -1.00 0.70
CA ILE A 190 12.06 -0.38 1.94
C ILE A 190 12.36 1.12 1.93
N LEU A 191 13.64 1.50 1.75
CA LEU A 191 14.04 2.91 1.72
C LEU A 191 13.28 3.72 0.67
N ALA A 192 13.15 3.21 -0.55
CA ALA A 192 12.49 3.89 -1.64
C ALA A 192 10.98 4.09 -1.41
N VAL A 193 10.29 3.08 -0.85
CA VAL A 193 8.85 3.15 -0.59
C VAL A 193 8.56 4.08 0.58
N VAL A 194 9.25 3.89 1.69
CA VAL A 194 9.05 4.71 2.90
C VAL A 194 9.35 6.18 2.62
N SER A 195 10.40 6.46 1.83
CA SER A 195 10.72 7.83 1.39
C SER A 195 9.59 8.46 0.58
N GLY A 196 9.01 7.71 -0.37
CA GLY A 196 7.89 8.19 -1.18
C GLY A 196 6.62 8.46 -0.36
N LEU A 197 6.31 7.60 0.59
CA LEU A 197 5.16 7.76 1.51
C LEU A 197 5.35 8.96 2.43
N THR A 198 6.53 9.11 3.02
CA THR A 198 6.85 10.22 3.93
C THR A 198 6.80 11.56 3.18
N LEU A 199 7.34 11.61 1.95
CA LEU A 199 7.28 12.81 1.12
C LEU A 199 5.84 13.17 0.74
N ALA A 200 5.00 12.19 0.41
CA ALA A 200 3.59 12.41 0.11
C ALA A 200 2.84 13.00 1.31
N GLY A 201 3.06 12.44 2.51
CA GLY A 201 2.50 12.99 3.75
C GLY A 201 3.00 14.39 4.07
N ALA A 202 4.29 14.64 3.86
CA ALA A 202 4.88 15.96 4.09
C ALA A 202 4.34 17.02 3.10
N SER A 203 4.16 16.64 1.83
CA SER A 203 3.56 17.51 0.82
C SER A 203 2.11 17.85 1.13
N ALA A 204 1.30 16.86 1.52
CA ALA A 204 -0.09 17.09 1.91
C ALA A 204 -0.21 18.08 3.08
N ILE A 205 0.65 17.99 4.08
CA ILE A 205 0.63 18.93 5.22
C ILE A 205 1.18 20.30 4.83
N SER A 206 2.32 20.36 4.12
CA SER A 206 2.98 21.64 3.81
C SER A 206 2.30 22.41 2.69
N HIS A 207 1.86 21.74 1.62
CA HIS A 207 1.19 22.37 0.47
C HIS A 207 -0.30 22.45 0.66
N ASP A 208 -0.99 21.30 0.87
CA ASP A 208 -2.44 21.28 0.82
C ASP A 208 -3.07 21.94 2.04
N ILE A 209 -2.49 21.69 3.23
CA ILE A 209 -3.03 22.27 4.47
C ILE A 209 -2.39 23.62 4.78
N TYR A 210 -1.05 23.69 4.89
CA TYR A 210 -0.41 24.91 5.36
C TYR A 210 -0.47 26.03 4.33
N ALA A 211 -0.01 25.81 3.09
CA ALA A 211 0.05 26.84 2.07
C ALA A 211 -1.34 27.22 1.51
N ASN A 212 -2.24 26.26 1.33
CA ASN A 212 -3.53 26.54 0.70
C ASN A 212 -4.65 26.92 1.69
N VAL A 213 -4.57 26.47 2.97
CA VAL A 213 -5.65 26.68 3.96
C VAL A 213 -5.21 27.61 5.08
N ILE A 214 -4.04 27.36 5.70
CA ILE A 214 -3.62 28.10 6.90
C ILE A 214 -2.97 29.44 6.54
N ASN A 215 -2.04 29.46 5.59
CA ASN A 215 -1.31 30.65 5.18
C ASN A 215 -1.07 30.72 3.67
N PRO A 216 -2.07 31.18 2.90
CA PRO A 216 -1.98 31.27 1.43
C PRO A 216 -0.85 32.19 0.92
N ASN A 217 -0.31 33.05 1.78
CA ASN A 217 0.78 33.97 1.44
C ASN A 217 2.14 33.49 2.02
N ALA A 218 2.26 32.21 2.34
CA ALA A 218 3.50 31.66 2.86
C ALA A 218 4.62 31.73 1.80
N SER A 219 5.82 32.13 2.23
CA SER A 219 7.00 32.05 1.34
C SER A 219 7.42 30.59 1.12
N ASP A 220 8.04 30.31 -0.03
CA ASP A 220 8.55 28.97 -0.37
C ASP A 220 9.48 28.41 0.71
N GLU A 221 10.32 29.26 1.32
CA GLU A 221 11.20 28.87 2.42
C GLU A 221 10.42 28.32 3.62
N LYS A 222 9.28 28.96 3.96
CA LYS A 222 8.41 28.49 5.05
C LYS A 222 7.74 27.17 4.70
N ILE A 223 7.27 27.02 3.47
CA ILE A 223 6.65 25.78 2.99
C ILE A 223 7.66 24.63 3.06
N VAL A 224 8.89 24.84 2.57
CA VAL A 224 9.98 23.85 2.66
C VAL A 224 10.34 23.53 4.12
N LYS A 225 10.37 24.54 5.00
CA LYS A 225 10.63 24.30 6.43
C LYS A 225 9.54 23.44 7.09
N ILE A 226 8.27 23.73 6.82
CA ILE A 226 7.14 22.92 7.31
C ILE A 226 7.23 21.49 6.75
N SER A 227 7.54 21.33 5.45
CA SER A 227 7.73 20.03 4.84
C SER A 227 8.81 19.21 5.57
N LYS A 228 9.98 19.80 5.85
CA LYS A 228 11.06 19.12 6.58
C LYS A 228 10.67 18.72 8.01
N ILE A 229 9.98 19.60 8.72
CA ILE A 229 9.46 19.28 10.07
C ILE A 229 8.46 18.12 10.00
N THR A 230 7.58 18.14 9.02
CA THR A 230 6.59 17.07 8.82
C THR A 230 7.26 15.74 8.49
N VAL A 231 8.31 15.73 7.66
CA VAL A 231 9.10 14.51 7.37
C VAL A 231 9.61 13.88 8.66
N ILE A 232 10.16 14.70 9.56
CA ILE A 232 10.69 14.22 10.85
C ILE A 232 9.56 13.63 11.71
N ILE A 233 8.44 14.36 11.84
CA ILE A 233 7.29 13.90 12.65
C ILE A 233 6.72 12.59 12.10
N VAL A 234 6.45 12.52 10.79
CA VAL A 234 5.92 11.31 10.14
C VAL A 234 6.92 10.15 10.25
N GLY A 235 8.23 10.44 10.14
CA GLY A 235 9.28 9.45 10.33
C GLY A 235 9.29 8.86 11.74
N ILE A 236 9.20 9.70 12.77
CA ILE A 236 9.14 9.25 14.18
C ILE A 236 7.88 8.41 14.42
N VAL A 237 6.71 8.87 13.96
CA VAL A 237 5.46 8.11 14.06
C VAL A 237 5.59 6.77 13.34
N GLY A 238 6.19 6.74 12.14
CA GLY A 238 6.41 5.51 11.38
C GLY A 238 7.30 4.51 12.12
N VAL A 239 8.40 4.96 12.72
CA VAL A 239 9.29 4.12 13.54
C VAL A 239 8.55 3.56 14.76
N THR A 240 7.83 4.41 15.49
CA THR A 240 7.06 4.00 16.68
C THR A 240 6.00 2.95 16.34
N LEU A 241 5.24 3.17 15.26
CA LEU A 241 4.26 2.20 14.78
C LEU A 241 4.93 0.92 14.28
N GLY A 242 6.09 1.02 13.59
CA GLY A 242 6.85 -0.14 13.14
C GLY A 242 7.25 -1.07 14.28
N ILE A 243 7.67 -0.51 15.41
CA ILE A 243 7.98 -1.28 16.62
C ILE A 243 6.70 -1.87 17.24
N ALA A 244 5.63 -1.09 17.37
CA ALA A 244 4.37 -1.55 17.94
C ALA A 244 3.71 -2.69 17.12
N PHE A 245 3.96 -2.75 15.81
CA PHE A 245 3.40 -3.73 14.89
C PHE A 245 4.41 -4.82 14.46
N GLU A 246 5.53 -4.99 15.18
CA GLU A 246 6.60 -5.95 14.84
C GLU A 246 6.08 -7.37 14.56
N SER A 247 5.18 -7.86 15.38
CA SER A 247 4.64 -9.21 15.27
C SER A 247 3.59 -9.41 14.16
N GLN A 248 3.19 -8.33 13.49
CA GLN A 248 2.11 -8.39 12.51
C GLN A 248 2.60 -8.85 11.13
N ASN A 249 1.73 -9.56 10.42
CA ASN A 249 1.99 -9.95 9.03
C ASN A 249 1.97 -8.71 8.11
N ILE A 250 2.98 -8.58 7.23
CA ILE A 250 3.10 -7.43 6.31
C ILE A 250 1.89 -7.32 5.39
N ALA A 251 1.35 -8.43 4.88
CA ALA A 251 0.18 -8.41 3.99
C ALA A 251 -1.06 -7.85 4.71
N TYR A 252 -1.23 -8.14 5.99
CA TYR A 252 -2.26 -7.55 6.84
C TYR A 252 -2.06 -6.03 6.96
N MET A 253 -0.85 -5.57 7.27
CA MET A 253 -0.51 -4.15 7.41
C MET A 253 -0.79 -3.37 6.11
N VAL A 254 -0.40 -3.95 4.97
CA VAL A 254 -0.71 -3.37 3.65
C VAL A 254 -2.22 -3.29 3.45
N GLY A 255 -2.96 -4.35 3.75
CA GLY A 255 -4.42 -4.37 3.66
C GLY A 255 -5.10 -3.29 4.50
N LEU A 256 -4.55 -2.97 5.70
CA LEU A 256 -5.04 -1.86 6.53
C LEU A 256 -4.84 -0.50 5.86
N ALA A 257 -3.62 -0.21 5.39
CA ALA A 257 -3.31 1.07 4.75
C ALA A 257 -4.18 1.30 3.50
N PHE A 258 -4.34 0.27 2.68
CA PHE A 258 -5.22 0.31 1.51
C PHE A 258 -6.70 0.45 1.90
N GLY A 259 -7.14 -0.23 2.97
CA GLY A 259 -8.51 -0.11 3.50
C GLY A 259 -8.86 1.30 3.96
N ILE A 260 -7.93 1.98 4.65
CA ILE A 260 -8.10 3.37 5.06
C ILE A 260 -8.18 4.29 3.83
N ALA A 261 -7.28 4.13 2.85
CA ALA A 261 -7.29 4.91 1.61
C ALA A 261 -8.56 4.66 0.77
N ALA A 262 -9.02 3.40 0.70
CA ALA A 262 -10.26 3.02 0.05
C ALA A 262 -11.48 3.69 0.69
N SER A 263 -11.46 3.90 2.00
CA SER A 263 -12.58 4.44 2.75
C SER A 263 -12.60 5.96 2.79
N ALA A 264 -11.43 6.61 2.84
CA ALA A 264 -11.33 8.06 2.95
C ALA A 264 -11.30 8.75 1.56
N ASN A 265 -10.43 8.28 0.66
CA ASN A 265 -10.09 9.00 -0.56
C ASN A 265 -10.84 8.51 -1.79
N PHE A 266 -10.94 7.18 -1.97
CA PHE A 266 -11.51 6.61 -3.19
C PHE A 266 -12.95 7.06 -3.46
N PRO A 267 -13.90 7.05 -2.49
CA PRO A 267 -15.26 7.47 -2.73
C PRO A 267 -15.38 8.92 -3.20
N ILE A 268 -14.54 9.81 -2.65
CA ILE A 268 -14.50 11.22 -3.03
C ILE A 268 -14.01 11.35 -4.48
N LEU A 269 -12.90 10.71 -4.82
CA LEU A 269 -12.32 10.73 -6.16
C LEU A 269 -13.28 10.16 -7.19
N PHE A 270 -13.87 9.01 -6.91
CA PHE A 270 -14.80 8.33 -7.81
C PHE A 270 -16.05 9.20 -8.06
N LEU A 271 -16.67 9.70 -7.01
CA LEU A 271 -17.88 10.52 -7.14
C LEU A 271 -17.58 11.89 -7.74
N SER A 272 -16.39 12.45 -7.56
CA SER A 272 -16.00 13.71 -8.21
C SER A 272 -15.93 13.62 -9.74
N ILE A 273 -15.67 12.42 -10.27
CA ILE A 273 -15.59 12.16 -11.70
C ILE A 273 -16.96 11.77 -12.30
N TYR A 274 -17.74 10.96 -11.56
CA TYR A 274 -18.91 10.30 -12.11
C TYR A 274 -20.26 10.81 -11.61
N TRP A 275 -20.29 11.60 -10.52
CA TRP A 275 -21.55 12.01 -9.91
C TRP A 275 -21.73 13.52 -9.84
N SER A 276 -22.66 14.04 -10.65
CA SER A 276 -22.91 15.50 -10.81
C SER A 276 -23.48 16.21 -9.59
N LYS A 277 -23.97 15.48 -8.59
CA LYS A 277 -24.57 16.09 -7.38
C LYS A 277 -23.59 16.15 -6.22
N LEU A 278 -22.34 15.72 -6.39
CA LEU A 278 -21.31 15.83 -5.36
C LEU A 278 -21.12 17.30 -4.97
N THR A 279 -21.02 17.55 -3.66
CA THR A 279 -20.65 18.86 -3.12
C THR A 279 -19.41 18.76 -2.24
N THR A 280 -18.67 19.84 -2.12
CA THR A 280 -17.48 19.89 -1.24
C THR A 280 -17.84 19.52 0.19
N ARG A 281 -19.00 19.95 0.69
CA ARG A 281 -19.48 19.62 2.04
C ARG A 281 -19.75 18.12 2.20
N GLY A 282 -20.42 17.50 1.21
CA GLY A 282 -20.66 16.06 1.21
C GLY A 282 -19.36 15.26 1.13
N ALA A 283 -18.44 15.66 0.25
CA ALA A 283 -17.13 15.03 0.12
C ALA A 283 -16.32 15.10 1.43
N PHE A 284 -16.28 16.27 2.07
CA PHE A 284 -15.56 16.48 3.33
C PHE A 284 -16.14 15.63 4.46
N ILE A 285 -17.45 15.77 4.74
CA ILE A 285 -18.07 15.03 5.85
C ILE A 285 -18.01 13.52 5.58
N GLY A 286 -18.36 13.07 4.39
CA GLY A 286 -18.39 11.65 4.06
C GLY A 286 -17.00 11.01 4.02
N GLY A 287 -15.98 11.71 3.54
CA GLY A 287 -14.60 11.24 3.58
C GLY A 287 -14.08 11.07 5.02
N PHE A 288 -14.38 12.04 5.89
CA PHE A 288 -14.06 11.92 7.32
C PHE A 288 -14.85 10.82 8.02
N MET A 289 -16.13 10.64 7.71
CA MET A 289 -16.92 9.52 8.25
C MET A 289 -16.32 8.17 7.83
N GLY A 290 -15.91 8.03 6.57
CA GLY A 290 -15.20 6.84 6.09
C GLY A 290 -13.88 6.61 6.80
N LEU A 291 -13.07 7.65 6.95
CA LEU A 291 -11.78 7.60 7.66
C LEU A 291 -11.96 7.18 9.13
N ILE A 292 -12.83 7.87 9.86
CA ILE A 292 -13.09 7.60 11.27
C ILE A 292 -13.61 6.18 11.45
N THR A 293 -14.56 5.75 10.60
CA THR A 293 -15.08 4.38 10.64
C THR A 293 -13.97 3.36 10.38
N ALA A 294 -13.14 3.56 9.35
CA ALA A 294 -12.05 2.65 9.04
C ALA A 294 -11.07 2.52 10.21
N VAL A 295 -10.59 3.65 10.74
CA VAL A 295 -9.63 3.65 11.86
C VAL A 295 -10.24 3.04 13.13
N SER A 296 -11.48 3.40 13.46
CA SER A 296 -12.17 2.86 14.64
C SER A 296 -12.34 1.34 14.55
N LEU A 297 -12.79 0.83 13.39
CA LEU A 297 -12.98 -0.63 13.21
C LEU A 297 -11.64 -1.39 13.16
N VAL A 298 -10.56 -0.78 12.67
CA VAL A 298 -9.21 -1.36 12.77
C VAL A 298 -8.79 -1.48 14.23
N ILE A 299 -8.96 -0.43 15.03
CA ILE A 299 -8.59 -0.44 16.46
C ILE A 299 -9.42 -1.47 17.21
N LEU A 300 -10.72 -1.58 16.97
CA LEU A 300 -11.65 -2.49 17.61
C LEU A 300 -11.56 -3.93 17.07
N GLY A 301 -10.79 -4.16 16.02
CA GLY A 301 -10.61 -5.45 15.36
C GLY A 301 -9.61 -6.37 16.06
N PRO A 302 -9.57 -7.66 15.66
CA PRO A 302 -8.81 -8.69 16.38
C PRO A 302 -7.30 -8.41 16.42
N ASN A 303 -6.72 -7.85 15.40
CA ASN A 303 -5.27 -7.63 15.34
C ASN A 303 -4.81 -6.51 16.27
N VAL A 304 -5.57 -5.43 16.40
CA VAL A 304 -5.19 -4.33 17.30
C VAL A 304 -5.76 -4.55 18.68
N TRP A 305 -7.07 -4.76 18.79
CA TRP A 305 -7.76 -4.87 20.08
C TRP A 305 -7.28 -6.06 20.92
N VAL A 306 -7.10 -7.22 20.28
CA VAL A 306 -6.67 -8.43 20.98
C VAL A 306 -5.15 -8.59 20.96
N GLN A 307 -4.51 -8.60 19.78
CA GLN A 307 -3.10 -8.96 19.68
C GLN A 307 -2.14 -7.88 20.18
N ILE A 308 -2.46 -6.60 19.99
CA ILE A 308 -1.60 -5.49 20.42
C ILE A 308 -2.01 -4.96 21.80
N LEU A 309 -3.31 -4.73 22.02
CA LEU A 309 -3.81 -4.17 23.28
C LEU A 309 -4.06 -5.21 24.37
N GLY A 310 -3.98 -6.52 24.06
CA GLY A 310 -4.08 -7.61 25.02
C GLY A 310 -5.48 -7.89 25.55
N ASN A 311 -6.55 -7.40 24.90
CA ASN A 311 -7.93 -7.68 25.29
C ASN A 311 -8.33 -9.13 24.93
N LYS A 312 -9.31 -9.69 25.63
CA LYS A 312 -9.71 -11.09 25.46
C LYS A 312 -10.42 -11.37 24.13
N GLU A 313 -11.31 -10.48 23.72
CA GLU A 313 -12.15 -10.63 22.53
C GLU A 313 -12.24 -9.33 21.76
N ALA A 314 -12.32 -9.41 20.43
CA ALA A 314 -12.46 -8.25 19.58
C ALA A 314 -13.91 -7.73 19.61
N ILE A 315 -14.08 -6.42 19.70
CA ILE A 315 -15.40 -5.77 19.59
C ILE A 315 -15.92 -5.86 18.15
N PHE A 316 -15.03 -5.68 17.18
CA PHE A 316 -15.32 -5.87 15.77
C PHE A 316 -14.70 -7.20 15.31
N PRO A 317 -15.49 -8.18 14.84
CA PRO A 317 -15.00 -9.55 14.66
C PRO A 317 -14.12 -9.77 13.42
N TYR A 318 -14.08 -8.79 12.48
CA TYR A 318 -13.42 -8.97 11.21
C TYR A 318 -12.02 -8.33 11.17
N ALA A 319 -11.08 -8.98 10.50
CA ALA A 319 -9.71 -8.50 10.37
C ALA A 319 -9.59 -7.24 9.49
N HIS A 320 -10.45 -7.10 8.49
CA HIS A 320 -10.42 -5.97 7.54
C HIS A 320 -11.79 -5.27 7.50
N PRO A 321 -11.86 -3.94 7.73
CA PRO A 321 -13.12 -3.21 7.83
C PRO A 321 -13.61 -2.58 6.53
N ALA A 322 -12.88 -2.70 5.40
CA ALA A 322 -13.12 -1.90 4.20
C ALA A 322 -14.55 -2.02 3.64
N LEU A 323 -15.17 -3.21 3.71
CA LEU A 323 -16.56 -3.40 3.29
C LEU A 323 -17.52 -2.45 4.01
N PHE A 324 -17.32 -2.25 5.31
CA PHE A 324 -18.16 -1.39 6.15
C PHE A 324 -17.80 0.09 5.98
N SER A 325 -16.52 0.41 6.10
CA SER A 325 -16.05 1.80 6.08
C SER A 325 -16.19 2.48 4.72
N VAL A 326 -15.97 1.75 3.62
CA VAL A 326 -16.23 2.24 2.25
C VAL A 326 -17.72 2.50 2.05
N THR A 327 -18.58 1.57 2.52
CA THR A 327 -20.03 1.74 2.45
C THR A 327 -20.48 2.98 3.22
N VAL A 328 -19.99 3.16 4.45
CA VAL A 328 -20.28 4.37 5.26
C VAL A 328 -19.83 5.63 4.54
N ALA A 329 -18.67 5.64 3.90
CA ALA A 329 -18.17 6.78 3.14
C ALA A 329 -19.09 7.14 1.97
N PHE A 330 -19.44 6.17 1.11
CA PHE A 330 -20.32 6.40 -0.03
C PHE A 330 -21.70 6.91 0.40
N VAL A 331 -22.32 6.25 1.40
CA VAL A 331 -23.64 6.63 1.92
C VAL A 331 -23.60 8.04 2.53
N SER A 332 -22.57 8.34 3.31
CA SER A 332 -22.42 9.66 3.93
C SER A 332 -22.19 10.76 2.89
N ILE A 333 -21.30 10.54 1.90
CA ILE A 333 -21.09 11.51 0.81
C ILE A 333 -22.38 11.75 0.06
N TRP A 334 -23.08 10.68 -0.30
CA TRP A 334 -24.36 10.76 -1.00
C TRP A 334 -25.39 11.57 -0.19
N PHE A 335 -25.59 11.21 1.08
CA PHE A 335 -26.57 11.87 1.96
C PHE A 335 -26.27 13.35 2.15
N PHE A 336 -25.06 13.69 2.57
CA PHE A 336 -24.68 15.08 2.84
C PHE A 336 -24.60 15.95 1.57
N SER A 337 -24.31 15.36 0.41
CA SER A 337 -24.36 16.10 -0.85
C SER A 337 -25.79 16.38 -1.30
N ILE A 338 -26.74 15.46 -1.09
CA ILE A 338 -28.15 15.69 -1.51
C ILE A 338 -28.82 16.75 -0.67
N ILE A 339 -28.59 16.75 0.64
CA ILE A 339 -29.22 17.75 1.55
C ILE A 339 -28.55 19.13 1.49
N ASP A 340 -27.39 19.25 0.86
CA ASP A 340 -26.68 20.52 0.72
C ASP A 340 -27.32 21.39 -0.38
N ASN A 341 -28.12 22.34 0.04
CA ASN A 341 -28.81 23.33 -0.83
C ASN A 341 -28.13 24.70 -0.79
N SER A 342 -26.86 24.78 -0.39
CA SER A 342 -26.12 26.03 -0.34
C SER A 342 -25.90 26.65 -1.73
N LYS A 343 -25.69 27.96 -1.81
CA LYS A 343 -25.32 28.65 -3.05
C LYS A 343 -24.01 28.07 -3.63
N ARG A 344 -23.08 27.65 -2.78
CA ARG A 344 -21.82 26.99 -3.15
C ARG A 344 -22.09 25.65 -3.83
N ALA A 345 -22.96 24.82 -3.25
CA ALA A 345 -23.34 23.53 -3.82
C ALA A 345 -23.97 23.67 -5.23
N THR A 346 -24.77 24.69 -5.44
CA THR A 346 -25.35 24.98 -6.76
C THR A 346 -24.29 25.35 -7.79
N ALA A 347 -23.30 26.17 -7.41
CA ALA A 347 -22.18 26.56 -8.28
C ALA A 347 -21.29 25.35 -8.60
N GLU A 348 -20.99 24.52 -7.61
CA GLU A 348 -20.17 23.29 -7.79
C GLU A 348 -20.82 22.31 -8.77
N ARG A 349 -22.13 22.08 -8.64
CA ARG A 349 -22.89 21.22 -9.57
C ARG A 349 -22.90 21.77 -11.00
N ALA A 350 -22.95 23.08 -11.18
CA ALA A 350 -22.86 23.70 -12.52
C ALA A 350 -21.51 23.48 -13.21
N MET A 351 -20.42 23.40 -12.44
CA MET A 351 -19.07 23.15 -12.94
C MET A 351 -18.80 21.67 -13.31
N PHE A 352 -19.66 20.74 -12.89
CA PHE A 352 -19.45 19.30 -13.10
C PHE A 352 -19.27 18.94 -14.58
N ARG A 353 -20.03 19.58 -15.51
CA ARG A 353 -19.93 19.28 -16.94
C ARG A 353 -18.52 19.51 -17.48
N ALA A 354 -17.91 20.63 -17.11
CA ALA A 354 -16.54 20.94 -17.51
C ALA A 354 -15.53 19.95 -16.92
N GLN A 355 -15.72 19.58 -15.64
CA GLN A 355 -14.90 18.58 -14.96
C GLN A 355 -15.03 17.19 -15.61
N ASN A 356 -16.24 16.77 -15.96
CA ASN A 356 -16.48 15.49 -16.62
C ASN A 356 -15.81 15.43 -18.00
N VAL A 357 -15.94 16.49 -18.82
CA VAL A 357 -15.23 16.56 -20.11
C VAL A 357 -13.74 16.48 -19.92
N ARG A 358 -13.17 17.24 -18.98
CA ARG A 358 -11.74 17.20 -18.66
C ARG A 358 -11.27 15.82 -18.24
N ALA A 359 -12.00 15.17 -17.31
CA ALA A 359 -11.66 13.86 -16.78
C ALA A 359 -11.69 12.76 -17.86
N ASN A 360 -12.66 12.81 -18.77
CA ASN A 360 -12.82 11.76 -19.80
C ASN A 360 -11.98 12.00 -21.05
N THR A 361 -11.70 13.24 -21.45
CA THR A 361 -11.06 13.56 -22.72
C THR A 361 -9.68 14.20 -22.59
N GLY A 362 -9.35 14.77 -21.43
CA GLY A 362 -8.17 15.59 -21.23
C GLY A 362 -8.27 17.01 -21.83
N ILE A 363 -9.41 17.36 -22.47
CA ILE A 363 -9.62 18.71 -23.02
C ILE A 363 -9.73 19.70 -21.85
N GLY A 364 -8.96 20.79 -21.91
CA GLY A 364 -8.92 21.79 -20.84
C GLY A 364 -7.99 21.42 -19.66
N SER A 365 -7.18 20.37 -19.76
CA SER A 365 -6.21 20.00 -18.74
C SER A 365 -4.96 20.89 -18.70
N ALA A 366 -4.71 21.69 -19.76
CA ALA A 366 -3.56 22.60 -19.82
C ALA A 366 -3.56 23.72 -18.75
N GLY A 367 -4.71 23.96 -18.10
CA GLY A 367 -4.83 24.88 -16.97
C GLY A 367 -4.78 24.19 -15.59
N ALA A 368 -4.50 22.87 -15.55
CA ALA A 368 -4.28 22.18 -14.29
C ALA A 368 -2.92 22.61 -13.72
N VAL A 369 -2.93 23.05 -12.46
CA VAL A 369 -1.73 23.52 -11.77
C VAL A 369 -0.72 22.37 -11.70
N SER A 370 0.47 22.58 -12.26
CA SER A 370 1.62 21.70 -12.01
C SER A 370 2.11 21.97 -10.58
N HIS A 371 2.10 20.96 -9.76
CA HIS A 371 2.65 21.01 -8.39
C HIS A 371 4.15 20.72 -8.39
#